data_6e9d97d0150fa88e86911f5936d3f5ce
#
_entry.id   6e9d97d0150fa88e86911f5936d3f5ce
#
_cell.length_a   1.000
_cell.length_b   1.000
_cell.length_c   1.000
_cell.angle_alpha   90.00
_cell.angle_beta   90.00
_cell.angle_gamma   90.00
#
_symmetry.space_group_name_H-M   'P 1'
#
loop_
_entity.id
_entity.type
_entity.pdbx_description
1 polymer ?
#
loop_
_entity_poly.entity_id
_entity_poly.type
_entity_poly.pdbx_seq_one_letter_code
_entity_poly.pdbx_strand_id
1 'polypeptide(L)'
;MRRKLFSVALCATMVAGLFAGCGNSSSSDKSSAKGSVYWLNFKPEADEALQDIAKTYEKEKGVKVKVVTAASGNYNSTLTSEMGKSAAPTLFVVGNQAAVKTWDDYCIDLKDTDVYKELSTDAFNLTDADGKVCSIGYCYESYGIIVNKKLLKEAGYEVTDIKDFASLKSVAEDIHKRADKLGFDAFTSSGMDDSSSWRFTGHLANMPLFYEGRDDGWKEAPAEIKGTYLDNFKNVWDLYINNS
;
A
#
# COMPACT_ATOMS: atom_id res chain seq x y z
N MET A 1 -61.75 3.41 11.20
CA MET A 1 -61.43 1.99 11.35
C MET A 1 -61.04 1.22 10.04
N ARG A 2 -61.40 1.69 8.87
CA ARG A 2 -61.08 0.97 7.59
C ARG A 2 -59.65 1.08 7.10
N ARG A 3 -58.84 2.07 7.54
CA ARG A 3 -57.44 2.23 7.10
C ARG A 3 -56.41 1.36 7.84
N LYS A 4 -56.75 0.86 9.01
CA LYS A 4 -55.83 -0.02 9.80
C LYS A 4 -55.92 -1.48 9.39
N LEU A 5 -56.95 -1.91 8.72
CA LEU A 5 -57.11 -3.29 8.27
C LEU A 5 -56.32 -3.58 6.98
N PHE A 6 -56.06 -2.56 6.14
CA PHE A 6 -55.26 -2.75 4.91
C PHE A 6 -53.77 -2.87 5.18
N SER A 7 -53.26 -2.25 6.23
CA SER A 7 -51.82 -2.37 6.59
C SER A 7 -51.47 -3.77 7.17
N VAL A 8 -52.39 -4.42 7.84
CA VAL A 8 -52.14 -5.77 8.40
C VAL A 8 -52.23 -6.85 7.30
N ALA A 9 -53.09 -6.67 6.31
CA ALA A 9 -53.18 -7.62 5.20
C ALA A 9 -51.94 -7.58 4.27
N LEU A 10 -51.28 -6.40 4.12
CA LEU A 10 -50.06 -6.28 3.29
C LEU A 10 -48.85 -6.91 3.96
N CYS A 11 -48.74 -6.86 5.29
CA CYS A 11 -47.64 -7.53 6.03
C CYS A 11 -47.79 -9.05 6.05
N ALA A 12 -49.03 -9.57 6.06
CA ALA A 12 -49.27 -11.02 6.07
C ALA A 12 -48.95 -11.69 4.71
N THR A 13 -49.06 -10.96 3.59
CA THR A 13 -48.71 -11.47 2.26
C THR A 13 -47.20 -11.51 1.98
N MET A 14 -46.39 -10.70 2.66
CA MET A 14 -44.91 -10.76 2.52
C MET A 14 -44.29 -11.94 3.31
N VAL A 15 -44.91 -12.39 4.37
CA VAL A 15 -44.39 -13.52 5.18
C VAL A 15 -44.70 -14.87 4.53
N ALA A 16 -45.79 -14.97 3.75
CA ALA A 16 -46.15 -16.24 3.07
C ALA A 16 -45.29 -16.55 1.83
N GLY A 17 -44.56 -15.55 1.27
CA GLY A 17 -43.67 -15.75 0.11
C GLY A 17 -42.29 -16.32 0.43
N LEU A 18 -41.91 -16.42 1.70
CA LEU A 18 -40.57 -16.87 2.11
C LEU A 18 -40.47 -18.37 2.42
N PHE A 19 -41.56 -19.14 2.37
CA PHE A 19 -41.56 -20.56 2.67
C PHE A 19 -41.81 -21.49 1.47
N ALA A 20 -41.86 -20.97 0.24
CA ALA A 20 -42.11 -21.79 -0.95
C ALA A 20 -40.88 -22.08 -1.80
N GLY A 21 -39.66 -22.05 -1.22
CA GLY A 21 -38.38 -22.21 -1.91
C GLY A 21 -37.54 -23.42 -1.47
N CYS A 22 -38.09 -24.41 -0.80
CA CYS A 22 -37.37 -25.67 -0.56
C CYS A 22 -38.05 -26.82 -1.36
N GLY A 23 -37.81 -26.83 -2.66
CA GLY A 23 -38.12 -27.95 -3.56
C GLY A 23 -36.87 -28.82 -3.73
N ASN A 24 -36.91 -29.96 -3.18
CA ASN A 24 -36.01 -31.09 -3.29
C ASN A 24 -35.57 -31.37 -4.74
N SER A 25 -34.26 -31.26 -4.99
CA SER A 25 -33.60 -31.97 -6.10
C SER A 25 -32.29 -32.55 -5.56
N SER A 26 -32.39 -33.80 -5.19
CA SER A 26 -31.27 -34.71 -5.00
C SER A 26 -30.57 -34.91 -6.35
N SER A 27 -29.48 -34.19 -6.58
CA SER A 27 -28.38 -34.61 -7.42
C SER A 27 -27.10 -34.46 -6.61
N SER A 28 -26.52 -35.59 -6.31
CA SER A 28 -25.26 -35.77 -5.64
C SER A 28 -24.13 -35.34 -6.55
N ASP A 29 -23.83 -34.02 -6.55
CA ASP A 29 -22.51 -33.51 -6.88
C ASP A 29 -21.94 -32.88 -5.60
N LYS A 30 -21.20 -33.69 -4.86
CA LYS A 30 -20.24 -33.22 -3.87
C LYS A 30 -19.05 -32.56 -4.59
N SER A 31 -19.26 -31.48 -5.30
CA SER A 31 -18.20 -30.52 -5.52
C SER A 31 -18.04 -29.81 -4.18
N SER A 32 -17.02 -30.20 -3.41
CA SER A 32 -16.58 -29.43 -2.27
C SER A 32 -16.36 -28.00 -2.75
N ALA A 33 -17.22 -27.10 -2.32
CA ALA A 33 -17.06 -25.69 -2.66
C ALA A 33 -15.67 -25.25 -2.18
N LYS A 34 -14.75 -25.01 -3.12
CA LYS A 34 -13.34 -24.71 -2.84
C LYS A 34 -13.14 -23.31 -2.25
N GLY A 35 -14.21 -22.64 -1.87
CA GLY A 35 -14.17 -21.28 -1.40
C GLY A 35 -13.92 -20.26 -2.52
N SER A 36 -13.66 -19.03 -2.13
CA SER A 36 -13.29 -17.95 -3.05
C SER A 36 -12.40 -16.94 -2.35
N VAL A 37 -11.61 -16.21 -3.11
CA VAL A 37 -10.75 -15.15 -2.64
C VAL A 37 -11.26 -13.83 -3.20
N TYR A 38 -11.40 -12.82 -2.34
CA TYR A 38 -11.56 -11.45 -2.73
C TYR A 38 -10.32 -10.67 -2.31
N TRP A 39 -9.50 -10.25 -3.28
CA TRP A 39 -8.29 -9.48 -3.07
C TRP A 39 -8.54 -8.00 -3.37
N LEU A 40 -8.47 -7.16 -2.35
CA LEU A 40 -8.44 -5.71 -2.53
C LEU A 40 -6.99 -5.28 -2.73
N ASN A 41 -6.66 -4.96 -3.98
CA ASN A 41 -5.31 -4.60 -4.39
C ASN A 41 -5.00 -3.13 -4.11
N PHE A 42 -3.82 -2.89 -3.55
CA PHE A 42 -3.27 -1.57 -3.25
C PHE A 42 -2.44 -0.96 -4.41
N LYS A 43 -1.94 -1.81 -5.33
CA LYS A 43 -0.98 -1.45 -6.38
C LYS A 43 -1.68 -1.36 -7.75
N PRO A 44 -2.11 -0.15 -8.20
CA PRO A 44 -2.76 -0.01 -9.51
C PRO A 44 -1.88 -0.46 -10.67
N GLU A 45 -0.57 -0.24 -10.58
CA GLU A 45 0.42 -0.65 -11.59
C GLU A 45 0.54 -2.16 -11.77
N ALA A 46 0.10 -2.94 -10.78
CA ALA A 46 0.11 -4.41 -10.83
C ALA A 46 -1.24 -5.01 -11.24
N ASP A 47 -2.26 -4.21 -11.52
CA ASP A 47 -3.64 -4.70 -11.72
C ASP A 47 -3.72 -5.78 -12.81
N GLU A 48 -3.17 -5.52 -13.99
CA GLU A 48 -3.21 -6.46 -15.11
C GLU A 48 -2.56 -7.81 -14.76
N ALA A 49 -1.38 -7.76 -14.15
CA ALA A 49 -0.66 -8.96 -13.73
C ALA A 49 -1.44 -9.75 -12.67
N LEU A 50 -2.07 -9.07 -11.73
CA LEU A 50 -2.87 -9.71 -10.68
C LEU A 50 -4.16 -10.32 -11.23
N GLN A 51 -4.81 -9.69 -12.20
CA GLN A 51 -5.97 -10.26 -12.91
C GLN A 51 -5.58 -11.55 -13.66
N ASP A 52 -4.41 -11.59 -14.26
CA ASP A 52 -3.95 -12.78 -14.98
C ASP A 52 -3.52 -13.91 -14.03
N ILE A 53 -2.89 -13.57 -12.90
CA ILE A 53 -2.61 -14.52 -11.82
C ILE A 53 -3.92 -15.11 -11.29
N ALA A 54 -4.93 -14.28 -11.05
CA ALA A 54 -6.24 -14.71 -10.57
C ALA A 54 -6.90 -15.72 -11.52
N LYS A 55 -6.92 -15.43 -12.83
CA LYS A 55 -7.44 -16.33 -13.87
C LYS A 55 -6.68 -17.66 -13.91
N THR A 56 -5.36 -17.60 -13.83
CA THR A 56 -4.49 -18.78 -13.84
C THR A 56 -4.77 -19.65 -12.62
N TYR A 57 -4.83 -19.06 -11.44
CA TYR A 57 -5.11 -19.76 -10.20
C TYR A 57 -6.51 -20.40 -10.20
N GLU A 58 -7.52 -19.68 -10.68
CA GLU A 58 -8.89 -20.23 -10.83
C GLU A 58 -8.90 -21.43 -11.77
N LYS A 59 -8.20 -21.35 -12.91
CA LYS A 59 -8.08 -22.46 -13.87
C LYS A 59 -7.38 -23.68 -13.27
N GLU A 60 -6.30 -23.49 -12.53
CA GLU A 60 -5.47 -24.58 -12.01
C GLU A 60 -6.05 -25.19 -10.73
N LYS A 61 -6.59 -24.37 -9.85
CA LYS A 61 -7.02 -24.78 -8.50
C LYS A 61 -8.54 -24.88 -8.36
N GLY A 62 -9.29 -24.28 -9.29
CA GLY A 62 -10.75 -24.21 -9.24
C GLY A 62 -11.26 -23.33 -8.08
N VAL A 63 -10.43 -22.40 -7.60
CA VAL A 63 -10.78 -21.40 -6.57
C VAL A 63 -11.02 -20.08 -7.26
N LYS A 64 -12.21 -19.53 -7.10
CA LYS A 64 -12.55 -18.23 -7.69
C LYS A 64 -11.78 -17.11 -7.01
N VAL A 65 -11.10 -16.27 -7.79
CA VAL A 65 -10.35 -15.12 -7.29
C VAL A 65 -10.89 -13.84 -7.92
N LYS A 66 -11.39 -12.94 -7.09
CA LYS A 66 -11.82 -11.59 -7.49
C LYS A 66 -10.74 -10.61 -7.06
N VAL A 67 -10.12 -9.91 -8.00
CA VAL A 67 -9.22 -8.80 -7.72
C VAL A 67 -9.97 -7.49 -7.96
N VAL A 68 -9.93 -6.59 -7.00
CA VAL A 68 -10.43 -5.22 -7.12
C VAL A 68 -9.29 -4.27 -6.75
N THR A 69 -8.93 -3.39 -7.66
CA THR A 69 -7.86 -2.43 -7.45
C THR A 69 -8.44 -1.09 -7.00
N ALA A 70 -7.99 -0.63 -5.85
CA ALA A 70 -8.35 0.70 -5.37
C ALA A 70 -7.65 1.79 -6.21
N ALA A 71 -8.33 2.91 -6.41
CA ALA A 71 -7.73 4.06 -7.06
C ALA A 71 -6.56 4.60 -6.23
N SER A 72 -5.56 5.16 -6.91
CA SER A 72 -4.39 5.74 -6.26
C SER A 72 -4.79 6.76 -5.18
N GLY A 73 -4.17 6.65 -4.02
CA GLY A 73 -4.47 7.50 -2.86
C GLY A 73 -5.76 7.17 -2.08
N ASN A 74 -6.61 6.27 -2.58
CA ASN A 74 -7.92 5.99 -2.00
C ASN A 74 -8.04 4.60 -1.33
N TYR A 75 -6.93 3.89 -1.11
CA TYR A 75 -6.99 2.52 -0.60
C TYR A 75 -7.72 2.42 0.75
N ASN A 76 -7.39 3.25 1.72
CA ASN A 76 -7.96 3.16 3.07
C ASN A 76 -9.49 3.43 3.09
N SER A 77 -9.95 4.43 2.33
CA SER A 77 -11.38 4.71 2.21
C SER A 77 -12.13 3.59 1.49
N THR A 78 -11.51 3.01 0.46
CA THR A 78 -12.04 1.85 -0.26
C THR A 78 -12.11 0.64 0.65
N LEU A 79 -11.04 0.32 1.39
CA LEU A 79 -11.01 -0.80 2.33
C LEU A 79 -12.13 -0.66 3.39
N THR A 80 -12.26 0.52 4.00
CA THR A 80 -13.32 0.77 4.98
C THR A 80 -14.72 0.53 4.38
N SER A 81 -14.94 1.00 3.16
CA SER A 81 -16.23 0.79 2.47
C SER A 81 -16.47 -0.69 2.12
N GLU A 82 -15.44 -1.41 1.66
CA GLU A 82 -15.57 -2.81 1.27
C GLU A 82 -15.73 -3.73 2.49
N MET A 83 -15.05 -3.45 3.61
CA MET A 83 -15.18 -4.22 4.86
C MET A 83 -16.59 -4.13 5.49
N GLY A 84 -17.34 -3.06 5.21
CA GLY A 84 -18.73 -2.91 5.64
C GLY A 84 -19.74 -3.73 4.83
N LYS A 85 -19.32 -4.43 3.77
CA LYS A 85 -20.20 -5.21 2.89
C LYS A 85 -20.32 -6.66 3.36
N SER A 86 -21.39 -7.32 2.96
CA SER A 86 -21.61 -8.75 3.22
C SER A 86 -20.58 -9.67 2.55
N ALA A 87 -19.93 -9.20 1.47
CA ALA A 87 -18.85 -9.88 0.76
C ALA A 87 -17.60 -9.02 0.88
N ALA A 88 -17.02 -8.96 2.07
CA ALA A 88 -15.80 -8.22 2.36
C ALA A 88 -14.55 -8.86 1.74
N PRO A 89 -13.46 -8.08 1.53
CA PRO A 89 -12.18 -8.63 1.11
C PRO A 89 -11.66 -9.70 2.06
N THR A 90 -11.13 -10.78 1.51
CA THR A 90 -10.44 -11.84 2.25
C THR A 90 -8.92 -11.69 2.22
N LEU A 91 -8.40 -10.92 1.25
CA LEU A 91 -7.02 -10.45 1.20
C LEU A 91 -7.02 -8.93 1.08
N PHE A 92 -6.33 -8.27 1.99
CA PHE A 92 -6.21 -6.81 2.02
C PHE A 92 -4.89 -6.39 2.64
N VAL A 93 -4.49 -5.14 2.44
CA VAL A 93 -3.20 -4.62 2.90
C VAL A 93 -3.38 -3.89 4.24
N VAL A 94 -2.58 -4.31 5.22
CA VAL A 94 -2.31 -3.59 6.47
C VAL A 94 -0.87 -3.09 6.37
N GLY A 95 -0.70 -1.81 6.03
CA GLY A 95 0.58 -1.28 5.57
C GLY A 95 1.47 -0.64 6.63
N ASN A 96 0.98 -0.48 7.87
CA ASN A 96 1.73 0.12 8.97
C ASN A 96 1.11 -0.23 10.33
N GLN A 97 1.82 0.12 11.42
CA GLN A 97 1.41 -0.21 12.77
C GLN A 97 0.09 0.50 13.21
N ALA A 98 -0.18 1.68 12.67
CA ALA A 98 -1.46 2.37 12.95
C ALA A 98 -2.64 1.63 12.29
N ALA A 99 -2.43 1.08 11.09
CA ALA A 99 -3.44 0.27 10.42
C ALA A 99 -3.67 -1.07 11.12
N VAL A 100 -2.66 -1.66 11.77
CA VAL A 100 -2.86 -2.85 12.63
C VAL A 100 -3.89 -2.56 13.71
N LYS A 101 -3.75 -1.46 14.45
CA LYS A 101 -4.70 -1.05 15.50
C LYS A 101 -6.15 -0.90 15.01
N THR A 102 -6.34 -0.69 13.70
CA THR A 102 -7.68 -0.54 13.10
C THR A 102 -8.23 -1.87 12.59
N TRP A 103 -7.37 -2.77 12.14
CA TRP A 103 -7.78 -3.94 11.37
C TRP A 103 -7.40 -5.29 12.01
N ASP A 104 -6.77 -5.33 13.18
CA ASP A 104 -6.34 -6.55 13.86
C ASP A 104 -7.47 -7.55 14.09
N ASP A 105 -8.67 -7.09 14.47
CA ASP A 105 -9.85 -7.94 14.65
C ASP A 105 -10.29 -8.66 13.36
N TYR A 106 -9.92 -8.15 12.20
CA TYR A 106 -10.23 -8.74 10.89
C TYR A 106 -9.10 -9.63 10.37
N CYS A 107 -7.94 -9.63 11.03
CA CYS A 107 -6.76 -10.40 10.62
C CYS A 107 -6.73 -11.77 11.31
N ILE A 108 -6.40 -12.80 10.55
CA ILE A 108 -5.95 -14.07 11.12
C ILE A 108 -4.48 -13.97 11.55
N ASP A 109 -4.03 -14.84 12.45
CA ASP A 109 -2.60 -14.99 12.70
C ASP A 109 -1.95 -15.71 11.51
N LEU A 110 -0.99 -15.05 10.87
CA LEU A 110 -0.31 -15.58 9.70
C LEU A 110 0.86 -16.53 10.04
N LYS A 111 1.27 -16.63 11.32
CA LYS A 111 2.44 -17.44 11.74
C LYS A 111 2.36 -18.90 11.33
N ASP A 112 1.16 -19.48 11.37
CA ASP A 112 0.96 -20.89 11.07
C ASP A 112 0.66 -21.16 9.59
N THR A 113 0.67 -20.12 8.75
CA THR A 113 0.42 -20.27 7.31
C THR A 113 1.65 -20.76 6.56
N ASP A 114 1.43 -21.45 5.44
CA ASP A 114 2.53 -21.92 4.62
C ASP A 114 3.32 -20.76 3.99
N VAL A 115 2.64 -19.66 3.63
CA VAL A 115 3.31 -18.47 3.10
C VAL A 115 4.25 -17.84 4.12
N TYR A 116 3.93 -17.89 5.41
CA TYR A 116 4.81 -17.36 6.46
C TYR A 116 6.13 -18.16 6.55
N LYS A 117 6.07 -19.47 6.37
CA LYS A 117 7.24 -20.36 6.39
C LYS A 117 8.20 -20.13 5.24
N GLU A 118 7.71 -19.55 4.14
CA GLU A 118 8.50 -19.23 2.94
C GLU A 118 9.16 -17.82 3.01
N LEU A 119 8.90 -17.04 4.06
CA LEU A 119 9.50 -15.71 4.20
C LEU A 119 11.01 -15.81 4.40
N SER A 120 11.77 -15.01 3.65
CA SER A 120 13.21 -14.88 3.84
C SER A 120 13.59 -13.99 5.03
N THR A 121 12.65 -13.18 5.53
CA THR A 121 12.81 -12.30 6.68
C THR A 121 11.45 -11.95 7.28
N ASP A 122 11.42 -11.73 8.58
CA ASP A 122 10.26 -11.23 9.33
C ASP A 122 10.33 -9.71 9.62
N ALA A 123 11.40 -9.05 9.17
CA ALA A 123 11.66 -7.63 9.44
C ALA A 123 10.55 -6.66 8.98
N PHE A 124 9.71 -7.08 8.06
CA PHE A 124 8.61 -6.28 7.52
C PHE A 124 7.23 -6.75 7.98
N ASN A 125 7.18 -7.70 8.91
CA ASN A 125 5.93 -8.16 9.47
C ASN A 125 5.35 -7.14 10.44
N LEU A 126 4.03 -7.05 10.49
CA LEU A 126 3.33 -6.20 11.43
C LEU A 126 2.55 -7.07 12.40
N THR A 127 2.74 -6.82 13.69
CA THR A 127 2.08 -7.56 14.77
C THR A 127 1.17 -6.65 15.59
N ASP A 128 0.09 -7.23 16.12
CA ASP A 128 -0.71 -6.57 17.15
C ASP A 128 0.01 -6.59 18.53
N ALA A 129 -0.67 -6.10 19.56
CA ALA A 129 -0.15 -6.03 20.92
C ALA A 129 0.10 -7.42 21.55
N ASP A 130 -0.65 -8.44 21.12
CA ASP A 130 -0.56 -9.81 21.63
C ASP A 130 0.44 -10.66 20.82
N GLY A 131 1.07 -10.07 19.81
CA GLY A 131 2.07 -10.70 18.96
C GLY A 131 1.50 -11.54 17.82
N LYS A 132 0.21 -11.42 17.49
CA LYS A 132 -0.40 -12.01 16.29
C LYS A 132 0.16 -11.32 15.05
N VAL A 133 0.63 -12.08 14.07
CA VAL A 133 1.12 -11.51 12.80
C VAL A 133 -0.06 -11.19 11.90
N CYS A 134 -0.42 -9.90 11.87
CA CYS A 134 -1.54 -9.39 11.08
C CYS A 134 -1.19 -9.13 9.62
N SER A 135 0.09 -8.87 9.32
CA SER A 135 0.56 -8.59 7.98
C SER A 135 1.97 -9.10 7.77
N ILE A 136 2.24 -9.57 6.56
CA ILE A 136 3.58 -9.94 6.07
C ILE A 136 3.97 -9.05 4.91
N GLY A 137 5.25 -8.76 4.76
CA GLY A 137 5.76 -8.02 3.61
C GLY A 137 5.79 -8.91 2.37
N TYR A 138 4.82 -8.78 1.48
CA TYR A 138 4.80 -9.53 0.22
C TYR A 138 5.64 -8.85 -0.87
N CYS A 139 5.86 -7.54 -0.77
CA CYS A 139 6.84 -6.79 -1.54
C CYS A 139 7.36 -5.63 -0.70
N TYR A 140 8.60 -5.28 -0.89
CA TYR A 140 9.19 -4.09 -0.28
C TYR A 140 9.88 -3.26 -1.35
N GLU A 141 9.93 -1.98 -1.10
CA GLU A 141 10.50 -0.99 -2.01
C GLU A 141 11.67 -0.30 -1.34
N SER A 142 12.64 0.07 -2.15
CA SER A 142 13.74 0.93 -1.72
C SER A 142 13.67 2.23 -2.50
N TYR A 143 14.08 3.31 -1.88
CA TYR A 143 14.25 4.56 -2.59
C TYR A 143 15.71 5.01 -2.53
N GLY A 144 16.08 5.74 -3.56
CA GLY A 144 17.41 6.26 -3.76
C GLY A 144 17.39 7.25 -4.92
N ILE A 145 18.54 7.64 -5.39
CA ILE A 145 18.68 8.53 -6.52
C ILE A 145 18.81 7.70 -7.78
N ILE A 146 17.83 7.81 -8.67
CA ILE A 146 17.89 7.21 -10.01
C ILE A 146 18.73 8.14 -10.89
N VAL A 147 19.81 7.59 -11.45
CA VAL A 147 20.77 8.37 -12.25
C VAL A 147 20.63 8.09 -13.74
N ASN A 148 20.40 9.13 -14.54
CA ASN A 148 20.57 9.06 -15.97
C ASN A 148 22.06 9.16 -16.30
N LYS A 149 22.72 8.02 -16.45
CA LYS A 149 24.17 7.95 -16.70
C LYS A 149 24.60 8.67 -17.97
N LYS A 150 23.74 8.73 -18.99
CA LYS A 150 24.05 9.42 -20.25
C LYS A 150 24.14 10.93 -20.02
N LEU A 151 23.12 11.52 -19.39
CA LEU A 151 23.12 12.95 -19.10
C LEU A 151 24.23 13.33 -18.11
N LEU A 152 24.47 12.50 -17.10
CA LEU A 152 25.57 12.73 -16.15
C LEU A 152 26.91 12.79 -16.89
N LYS A 153 27.17 11.89 -17.84
CA LYS A 153 28.37 11.88 -18.66
C LYS A 153 28.46 13.09 -19.61
N GLU A 154 27.33 13.50 -20.20
CA GLU A 154 27.26 14.74 -21.00
C GLU A 154 27.60 15.97 -20.19
N ALA A 155 27.29 15.97 -18.89
CA ALA A 155 27.69 17.00 -17.94
C ALA A 155 29.18 16.90 -17.54
N GLY A 156 29.88 15.83 -17.90
CA GLY A 156 31.29 15.61 -17.63
C GLY A 156 31.59 14.85 -16.34
N TYR A 157 30.61 14.11 -15.81
CA TYR A 157 30.73 13.33 -14.59
C TYR A 157 30.41 11.86 -14.81
N GLU A 158 30.91 11.01 -13.90
CA GLU A 158 30.56 9.60 -13.79
C GLU A 158 29.92 9.34 -12.41
N VAL A 159 29.17 8.24 -12.28
CA VAL A 159 28.53 7.88 -11.00
C VAL A 159 29.53 7.72 -9.87
N THR A 160 30.74 7.28 -10.21
CA THR A 160 31.87 7.10 -9.26
C THR A 160 32.43 8.41 -8.70
N ASP A 161 32.07 9.54 -9.27
CA ASP A 161 32.46 10.86 -8.73
C ASP A 161 31.58 11.26 -7.54
N ILE A 162 30.41 10.64 -7.44
CA ILE A 162 29.43 10.88 -6.35
C ILE A 162 29.67 9.82 -5.24
N LYS A 163 30.38 10.22 -4.20
CA LYS A 163 30.78 9.33 -3.09
C LYS A 163 30.04 9.60 -1.78
N ASP A 164 29.57 10.82 -1.62
CA ASP A 164 28.95 11.34 -0.42
C ASP A 164 28.03 12.51 -0.76
N PHE A 165 27.38 13.07 0.27
CA PHE A 165 26.50 14.21 0.09
C PHE A 165 27.23 15.46 -0.46
N ALA A 166 28.46 15.69 -0.06
CA ALA A 166 29.21 16.87 -0.52
C ALA A 166 29.54 16.79 -2.02
N SER A 167 29.97 15.65 -2.51
CA SER A 167 30.21 15.42 -3.93
C SER A 167 28.93 15.44 -4.74
N LEU A 168 27.82 14.85 -4.23
CA LEU A 168 26.51 14.94 -4.87
C LEU A 168 26.05 16.38 -5.03
N LYS A 169 26.14 17.17 -3.95
CA LYS A 169 25.77 18.59 -3.95
C LYS A 169 26.61 19.37 -4.95
N SER A 170 27.92 19.18 -4.94
CA SER A 170 28.83 19.88 -5.87
C SER A 170 28.51 19.57 -7.34
N VAL A 171 28.24 18.32 -7.67
CA VAL A 171 27.85 17.90 -9.03
C VAL A 171 26.50 18.52 -9.40
N ALA A 172 25.51 18.49 -8.51
CA ALA A 172 24.19 19.06 -8.75
C ALA A 172 24.26 20.58 -8.99
N GLU A 173 24.97 21.32 -8.13
CA GLU A 173 25.14 22.77 -8.25
C GLU A 173 25.87 23.16 -9.55
N ASP A 174 26.86 22.39 -9.97
CA ASP A 174 27.55 22.65 -11.23
C ASP A 174 26.66 22.37 -12.45
N ILE A 175 25.90 21.29 -12.44
CA ILE A 175 24.95 20.99 -13.53
C ILE A 175 23.88 22.09 -13.59
N HIS A 176 23.27 22.45 -12.45
CA HIS A 176 22.28 23.51 -12.37
C HIS A 176 22.82 24.84 -12.94
N LYS A 177 24.02 25.23 -12.53
CA LYS A 177 24.68 26.46 -13.03
C LYS A 177 24.87 26.45 -14.56
N ARG A 178 24.97 25.28 -15.17
CA ARG A 178 25.18 25.08 -16.61
C ARG A 178 23.92 24.60 -17.34
N ALA A 179 22.75 24.58 -16.69
CA ALA A 179 21.53 23.99 -17.22
C ALA A 179 21.14 24.54 -18.60
N ASP A 180 21.20 25.85 -18.81
CA ASP A 180 20.93 26.46 -20.12
C ASP A 180 21.84 25.94 -21.23
N LYS A 181 23.11 25.69 -20.92
CA LYS A 181 24.09 25.19 -21.89
C LYS A 181 23.93 23.70 -22.13
N LEU A 182 23.58 22.95 -21.11
CA LEU A 182 23.39 21.49 -21.17
C LEU A 182 22.05 21.10 -21.76
N GLY A 183 21.03 21.95 -21.62
CA GLY A 183 19.67 21.68 -22.02
C GLY A 183 18.90 20.78 -21.02
N PHE A 184 19.44 20.60 -19.81
CA PHE A 184 18.81 19.86 -18.72
C PHE A 184 19.36 20.36 -17.37
N ASP A 185 18.60 20.12 -16.30
CA ASP A 185 18.99 20.44 -14.92
C ASP A 185 19.45 19.20 -14.14
N ALA A 186 19.96 19.42 -12.91
CA ALA A 186 20.53 18.35 -12.11
C ALA A 186 19.46 17.35 -11.63
N PHE A 187 18.30 17.85 -11.26
CA PHE A 187 17.22 17.00 -10.74
C PHE A 187 15.91 17.23 -11.49
N THR A 188 15.13 16.17 -11.52
CA THR A 188 13.68 16.22 -11.69
C THR A 188 13.04 15.41 -10.58
N SER A 189 11.94 15.85 -10.05
CA SER A 189 11.22 15.15 -8.99
C SER A 189 9.80 14.78 -9.42
N SER A 190 9.09 14.06 -8.56
CA SER A 190 7.66 13.87 -8.73
C SER A 190 6.92 15.21 -8.59
N GLY A 191 5.73 15.30 -9.16
CA GLY A 191 4.83 16.43 -8.92
C GLY A 191 4.50 16.60 -7.44
N MET A 192 4.11 17.83 -7.06
CA MET A 192 3.68 18.16 -5.70
C MET A 192 2.15 18.16 -5.56
N ASP A 193 1.46 17.50 -6.49
CA ASP A 193 0.01 17.26 -6.41
C ASP A 193 -0.33 16.17 -5.38
N ASP A 194 -1.61 16.05 -5.06
CA ASP A 194 -2.11 15.11 -4.04
C ASP A 194 -1.74 13.64 -4.30
N SER A 195 -1.53 13.26 -5.56
CA SER A 195 -1.20 11.88 -5.92
C SER A 195 0.29 11.58 -5.91
N SER A 196 1.16 12.60 -5.98
CA SER A 196 2.60 12.46 -6.23
C SER A 196 3.49 12.99 -5.11
N SER A 197 3.04 13.99 -4.35
CA SER A 197 3.83 14.70 -3.33
C SER A 197 4.38 13.81 -2.22
N TRP A 198 3.71 12.69 -1.93
CA TRP A 198 4.14 11.74 -0.90
C TRP A 198 5.54 11.14 -1.18
N ARG A 199 5.97 11.12 -2.44
CA ARG A 199 7.32 10.67 -2.81
C ARG A 199 8.40 11.57 -2.24
N PHE A 200 8.12 12.86 -2.18
CA PHE A 200 9.00 13.82 -1.53
C PHE A 200 8.76 13.86 -0.01
N THR A 201 7.52 14.08 0.41
CA THR A 201 7.21 14.31 1.83
C THR A 201 7.31 13.03 2.67
N GLY A 202 6.85 11.91 2.16
CA GLY A 202 6.83 10.62 2.87
C GLY A 202 8.17 9.88 2.85
N HIS A 203 9.02 10.13 1.85
CA HIS A 203 10.31 9.48 1.75
C HIS A 203 11.44 10.42 2.13
N LEU A 204 11.73 11.38 1.25
CA LEU A 204 12.92 12.19 1.35
C LEU A 204 12.91 13.12 2.57
N ALA A 205 11.83 13.88 2.73
CA ALA A 205 11.68 14.80 3.86
C ALA A 205 11.49 14.08 5.20
N ASN A 206 11.07 12.81 5.17
CA ASN A 206 10.89 12.02 6.39
C ASN A 206 12.19 11.36 6.89
N MET A 207 13.24 11.27 6.06
CA MET A 207 14.49 10.63 6.47
C MET A 207 15.10 11.20 7.76
N PRO A 208 15.21 12.51 7.96
CA PRO A 208 15.72 13.07 9.21
C PRO A 208 14.93 12.66 10.44
N LEU A 209 13.59 12.56 10.32
CA LEU A 209 12.73 12.08 11.40
C LEU A 209 12.94 10.60 11.68
N PHE A 210 13.12 9.79 10.63
CA PHE A 210 13.45 8.38 10.80
C PHE A 210 14.74 8.18 11.58
N TYR A 211 15.79 8.94 11.26
CA TYR A 211 17.06 8.83 11.97
C TYR A 211 16.97 9.32 13.42
N GLU A 212 16.22 10.39 13.68
CA GLU A 212 15.95 10.84 15.05
C GLU A 212 15.22 9.76 15.84
N GLY A 213 14.16 9.18 15.27
CA GLY A 213 13.40 8.13 15.92
C GLY A 213 14.20 6.86 16.19
N ARG A 214 15.08 6.48 15.25
CA ARG A 214 16.00 5.36 15.42
C ARG A 214 16.95 5.58 16.59
N ASP A 215 17.58 6.74 16.64
CA ASP A 215 18.60 7.07 17.63
C ASP A 215 17.99 7.30 19.02
N ASP A 216 16.76 7.80 19.08
CA ASP A 216 15.99 7.97 20.31
C ASP A 216 15.21 6.69 20.71
N GLY A 217 15.20 5.67 19.87
CA GLY A 217 14.53 4.41 20.15
C GLY A 217 13.01 4.49 20.19
N TRP A 218 12.39 5.33 19.34
CA TRP A 218 10.93 5.48 19.30
C TRP A 218 10.24 4.15 19.02
N LYS A 219 9.24 3.83 19.84
CA LYS A 219 8.33 2.70 19.63
C LYS A 219 6.97 3.16 19.09
N GLU A 220 6.65 4.41 19.32
CA GLU A 220 5.44 5.09 18.89
C GLU A 220 5.82 6.50 18.41
N ALA A 221 4.87 7.21 17.80
CA ALA A 221 5.06 8.62 17.46
C ALA A 221 5.33 9.43 18.74
N PRO A 222 6.41 10.23 18.78
CA PRO A 222 6.73 11.02 19.97
C PRO A 222 5.74 12.17 20.13
N ALA A 223 5.59 12.66 21.37
CA ALA A 223 4.79 13.85 21.63
C ALA A 223 5.42 15.12 21.02
N GLU A 224 6.72 15.15 20.94
CA GLU A 224 7.50 16.27 20.38
C GLU A 224 8.69 15.75 19.56
N ILE A 225 9.03 16.47 18.51
CA ILE A 225 10.21 16.24 17.67
C ILE A 225 11.31 17.16 18.18
N LYS A 226 12.49 16.62 18.46
CA LYS A 226 13.64 17.39 18.96
C LYS A 226 14.31 18.25 17.88
N GLY A 227 14.20 17.80 16.62
CA GLY A 227 14.87 18.46 15.50
C GLY A 227 16.37 18.13 15.43
N THR A 228 16.79 16.98 15.95
CA THR A 228 18.20 16.54 15.96
C THR A 228 18.84 16.61 14.57
N TYR A 229 18.07 16.33 13.52
CA TYR A 229 18.53 16.32 12.13
C TYR A 229 17.96 17.47 11.29
N LEU A 230 17.67 18.62 11.91
CA LEU A 230 17.10 19.77 11.21
C LEU A 230 18.01 20.31 10.08
N ASP A 231 19.32 20.34 10.31
CA ASP A 231 20.29 20.75 9.29
C ASP A 231 20.33 19.76 8.11
N ASN A 232 20.16 18.47 8.39
CA ASN A 232 20.07 17.46 7.34
C ASN A 232 18.76 17.62 6.54
N PHE A 233 17.66 17.93 7.20
CA PHE A 233 16.39 18.24 6.54
C PHE A 233 16.55 19.43 5.59
N LYS A 234 17.17 20.52 6.08
CA LYS A 234 17.49 21.70 5.27
C LYS A 234 18.38 21.35 4.08
N ASN A 235 19.43 20.56 4.29
CA ASN A 235 20.34 20.14 3.23
C ASN A 235 19.65 19.31 2.14
N VAL A 236 18.75 18.40 2.51
CA VAL A 236 17.94 17.62 1.56
C VAL A 236 17.03 18.56 0.76
N TRP A 237 16.36 19.48 1.43
CA TRP A 237 15.48 20.45 0.80
C TRP A 237 16.24 21.35 -0.18
N ASP A 238 17.33 21.96 0.26
CA ASP A 238 18.16 22.85 -0.56
C ASP A 238 18.73 22.12 -1.79
N LEU A 239 19.12 20.85 -1.63
CA LEU A 239 19.67 20.07 -2.72
C LEU A 239 18.67 19.94 -3.88
N TYR A 240 17.42 19.54 -3.56
CA TYR A 240 16.42 19.26 -4.58
C TYR A 240 15.67 20.48 -5.09
N ILE A 241 15.33 21.41 -4.22
CA ILE A 241 14.56 22.60 -4.60
C ILE A 241 15.41 23.61 -5.35
N ASN A 242 16.68 23.74 -4.99
CA ASN A 242 17.54 24.76 -5.58
C ASN A 242 18.35 24.27 -6.80
N ASN A 243 18.18 22.99 -7.21
CA ASN A 243 18.94 22.39 -8.32
C ASN A 243 18.04 21.60 -9.28
N SER A 244 16.78 22.03 -9.45
CA SER A 244 15.80 21.40 -10.37
C SER A 244 15.06 22.45 -11.20
#